data_4e2e72148ebcb09a638b144edc3dfb03
#
_entry.id   4e2e72148ebcb09a638b144edc3dfb03
#
_cell.length_a   1.000
_cell.length_b   1.000
_cell.length_c   1.000
_cell.angle_alpha   90.00
_cell.angle_beta   90.00
_cell.angle_gamma   90.00
#
_symmetry.space_group_name_H-M   'P 1'
#
loop_
_entity.id
_entity.type
_entity.pdbx_description
1 polymer ?
#
loop_
_entity_poly.entity_id
_entity_poly.type
_entity_poly.pdbx_seq_one_letter_code
_entity_poly.pdbx_strand_id
1 'polypeptide(L)'
;MKKQSGFTLIELMISLALGVAISWVVLDISLNAMRNSRDIIATGDVIAKGVYLGDLLKREIKHAGFYGRITSANVVLGPDSPQTDWCTVTPTKRHLTTPVFGLNNKTSLCTDTGLLVDSDVLMIRRASTAVAPSLVAAQHYIQSNFDDVILAKGDLANFTLTEMDGTTLAPIHEFYQDVYYVDSDNNFKRRRLVNGAIVDEPLIEGVDDFQLQYGIDTDADNIADTFTTTPAHTNYSGWQNVKTVTVSLLISGEAVSQPDAKTYQYADKTNETFNDKRKRRLFSFVVAVGNQ
;
A
#
# COMPACT_ATOMS: atom_id res chain seq x y z
N MET A 1 -29.30 -51.20 61.11
CA MET A 1 -27.99 -50.63 60.74
C MET A 1 -27.61 -51.14 59.36
N LYS A 2 -27.55 -50.28 58.34
CA LYS A 2 -27.05 -50.64 57.01
C LYS A 2 -25.54 -50.80 57.08
N LYS A 3 -25.02 -52.00 56.68
CA LYS A 3 -23.57 -52.20 56.53
C LYS A 3 -23.05 -51.35 55.41
N GLN A 4 -22.12 -50.41 55.71
CA GLN A 4 -21.34 -49.71 54.70
C GLN A 4 -20.30 -50.70 54.13
N SER A 5 -20.41 -51.01 52.81
CA SER A 5 -19.37 -51.72 52.09
C SER A 5 -18.29 -50.71 51.72
N GLY A 6 -17.04 -50.94 52.12
CA GLY A 6 -15.88 -50.13 51.74
C GLY A 6 -15.48 -50.43 50.30
N PHE A 7 -14.90 -49.43 49.60
CA PHE A 7 -14.32 -49.60 48.26
C PHE A 7 -13.15 -50.58 48.30
N THR A 8 -13.09 -51.41 47.24
CA THR A 8 -11.94 -52.30 47.06
C THR A 8 -10.76 -51.53 46.45
N LEU A 9 -9.55 -51.97 46.74
CA LEU A 9 -8.32 -51.33 46.21
C LEU A 9 -8.32 -51.35 44.64
N ILE A 10 -8.91 -52.39 44.05
CA ILE A 10 -9.00 -52.51 42.58
C ILE A 10 -9.99 -51.48 41.97
N GLU A 11 -11.11 -51.19 42.63
CA GLU A 11 -12.06 -50.16 42.18
C GLU A 11 -11.42 -48.78 42.25
N LEU A 12 -10.59 -48.49 43.23
CA LEU A 12 -9.86 -47.23 43.34
C LEU A 12 -8.80 -47.12 42.24
N MET A 13 -8.07 -48.20 41.94
CA MET A 13 -7.11 -48.20 40.81
C MET A 13 -7.77 -48.00 39.45
N ILE A 14 -8.90 -48.64 39.20
CA ILE A 14 -9.63 -48.49 37.94
C ILE A 14 -10.21 -47.08 37.81
N SER A 15 -10.79 -46.54 38.87
CA SER A 15 -11.33 -45.18 38.86
C SER A 15 -10.25 -44.12 38.65
N LEU A 16 -9.07 -44.30 39.25
CA LEU A 16 -7.92 -43.40 39.03
C LEU A 16 -7.37 -43.51 37.62
N ALA A 17 -7.24 -44.70 37.06
CA ALA A 17 -6.81 -44.92 35.68
C ALA A 17 -7.78 -44.29 34.67
N LEU A 18 -9.10 -44.48 34.85
CA LEU A 18 -10.12 -43.82 34.02
C LEU A 18 -10.11 -42.31 34.19
N GLY A 19 -9.92 -41.79 35.40
CA GLY A 19 -9.80 -40.35 35.63
C GLY A 19 -8.62 -39.72 34.90
N VAL A 20 -7.46 -40.35 34.91
CA VAL A 20 -6.27 -39.91 34.17
C VAL A 20 -6.52 -39.97 32.65
N ALA A 21 -7.11 -41.03 32.14
CA ALA A 21 -7.42 -41.16 30.72
C ALA A 21 -8.39 -40.08 30.23
N ILE A 22 -9.45 -39.81 30.98
CA ILE A 22 -10.41 -38.73 30.66
C ILE A 22 -9.71 -37.37 30.74
N SER A 23 -8.89 -37.11 31.75
CA SER A 23 -8.15 -35.84 31.86
C SER A 23 -7.21 -35.61 30.69
N TRP A 24 -6.55 -36.67 30.21
CA TRP A 24 -5.70 -36.58 29.01
C TRP A 24 -6.49 -36.15 27.77
N VAL A 25 -7.63 -36.78 27.52
CA VAL A 25 -8.50 -36.45 26.37
C VAL A 25 -9.01 -35.02 26.45
N VAL A 26 -9.42 -34.54 27.63
CA VAL A 26 -9.88 -33.17 27.82
C VAL A 26 -8.75 -32.14 27.56
N LEU A 27 -7.53 -32.47 28.03
CA LEU A 27 -6.37 -31.62 27.76
C LEU A 27 -6.04 -31.54 26.28
N ASP A 28 -6.05 -32.66 25.56
CA ASP A 28 -5.77 -32.69 24.13
C ASP A 28 -6.81 -31.87 23.34
N ILE A 29 -8.11 -32.04 23.62
CA ILE A 29 -9.19 -31.24 23.03
C ILE A 29 -8.98 -29.74 23.31
N SER A 30 -8.64 -29.38 24.54
CA SER A 30 -8.43 -27.99 24.96
C SER A 30 -7.24 -27.37 24.21
N LEU A 31 -6.12 -28.09 24.09
CA LEU A 31 -4.93 -27.63 23.35
C LEU A 31 -5.22 -27.46 21.85
N ASN A 32 -5.96 -28.40 21.25
CA ASN A 32 -6.35 -28.29 19.85
C ASN A 32 -7.32 -27.12 19.60
N ALA A 33 -8.26 -26.89 20.52
CA ALA A 33 -9.15 -25.73 20.45
C ALA A 33 -8.37 -24.40 20.53
N MET A 34 -7.39 -24.29 21.44
CA MET A 34 -6.52 -23.12 21.54
C MET A 34 -5.68 -22.89 20.28
N ARG A 35 -5.12 -23.96 19.68
CA ARG A 35 -4.36 -23.87 18.42
C ARG A 35 -5.25 -23.38 17.28
N ASN A 36 -6.42 -23.97 17.11
CA ASN A 36 -7.38 -23.56 16.10
C ASN A 36 -7.83 -22.10 16.27
N SER A 37 -8.05 -21.67 17.51
CA SER A 37 -8.41 -20.28 17.80
C SER A 37 -7.32 -19.30 17.38
N ARG A 38 -6.04 -19.59 17.66
CA ARG A 38 -4.91 -18.78 17.24
C ARG A 38 -4.79 -18.71 15.71
N ASP A 39 -4.96 -19.83 15.03
CA ASP A 39 -4.89 -19.92 13.57
C ASP A 39 -6.02 -19.10 12.91
N ILE A 40 -7.21 -19.10 13.49
CA ILE A 40 -8.35 -18.28 13.03
C ILE A 40 -8.05 -16.80 13.23
N ILE A 41 -7.54 -16.40 14.39
CA ILE A 41 -7.19 -15.01 14.71
C ILE A 41 -6.09 -14.52 13.74
N ALA A 42 -5.01 -15.29 13.56
CA ALA A 42 -3.94 -14.95 12.64
C ALA A 42 -4.43 -14.80 11.19
N THR A 43 -5.34 -15.68 10.76
CA THR A 43 -5.94 -15.59 9.42
C THR A 43 -6.83 -14.35 9.29
N GLY A 44 -7.62 -14.03 10.31
CA GLY A 44 -8.46 -12.84 10.37
C GLY A 44 -7.65 -11.54 10.30
N ASP A 45 -6.54 -11.47 11.02
CA ASP A 45 -5.61 -10.34 10.99
C ASP A 45 -5.03 -10.10 9.58
N VAL A 46 -4.51 -11.16 8.95
CA VAL A 46 -3.98 -11.07 7.57
C VAL A 46 -5.04 -10.57 6.58
N ILE A 47 -6.29 -11.04 6.72
CA ILE A 47 -7.38 -10.60 5.85
C ILE A 47 -7.70 -9.13 6.10
N ALA A 48 -7.81 -8.71 7.35
CA ALA A 48 -8.11 -7.32 7.70
C ALA A 48 -7.03 -6.35 7.19
N LYS A 49 -5.75 -6.69 7.35
CA LYS A 49 -4.61 -5.95 6.81
C LYS A 49 -4.67 -5.84 5.28
N GLY A 50 -4.95 -6.94 4.60
CA GLY A 50 -5.05 -6.98 3.14
C GLY A 50 -6.21 -6.15 2.58
N VAL A 51 -7.36 -6.21 3.22
CA VAL A 51 -8.52 -5.39 2.84
C VAL A 51 -8.23 -3.90 3.05
N TYR A 52 -7.67 -3.54 4.21
CA TYR A 52 -7.32 -2.15 4.50
C TYR A 52 -6.33 -1.57 3.48
N LEU A 53 -5.20 -2.26 3.23
CA LEU A 53 -4.22 -1.81 2.24
C LEU A 53 -4.80 -1.81 0.82
N GLY A 54 -5.61 -2.80 0.48
CA GLY A 54 -6.28 -2.87 -0.81
C GLY A 54 -7.20 -1.68 -1.05
N ASP A 55 -8.02 -1.31 -0.08
CA ASP A 55 -8.92 -0.17 -0.17
C ASP A 55 -8.18 1.16 -0.17
N LEU A 56 -7.12 1.28 0.63
CA LEU A 56 -6.24 2.45 0.64
C LEU A 56 -5.62 2.67 -0.75
N LEU A 57 -4.89 1.67 -1.26
CA LEU A 57 -4.16 1.79 -2.52
C LEU A 57 -5.09 1.96 -3.72
N LYS A 58 -6.23 1.27 -3.75
CA LYS A 58 -7.25 1.47 -4.80
C LYS A 58 -7.73 2.91 -4.84
N ARG A 59 -8.02 3.50 -3.68
CA ARG A 59 -8.45 4.89 -3.60
C ARG A 59 -7.35 5.85 -4.04
N GLU A 60 -6.12 5.67 -3.55
CA GLU A 60 -5.01 6.55 -3.86
C GLU A 60 -4.63 6.49 -5.35
N ILE A 61 -4.53 5.29 -5.95
CA ILE A 61 -4.23 5.10 -7.37
C ILE A 61 -5.35 5.70 -8.24
N LYS A 62 -6.61 5.51 -7.85
CA LYS A 62 -7.75 6.06 -8.59
C LYS A 62 -7.77 7.59 -8.59
N HIS A 63 -7.28 8.23 -7.53
CA HIS A 63 -7.18 9.69 -7.44
C HIS A 63 -5.86 10.24 -7.99
N ALA A 64 -4.93 9.40 -8.43
CA ALA A 64 -3.70 9.85 -9.06
C ALA A 64 -4.02 10.74 -10.27
N GLY A 65 -3.30 11.86 -10.41
CA GLY A 65 -3.53 12.82 -11.49
C GLY A 65 -4.74 13.74 -11.31
N PHE A 66 -5.47 13.61 -10.20
CA PHE A 66 -6.49 14.60 -9.86
C PHE A 66 -5.81 15.90 -9.39
N TYR A 67 -5.95 16.96 -10.18
CA TYR A 67 -5.37 18.27 -9.90
C TYR A 67 -6.42 19.40 -9.89
N GLY A 68 -7.65 19.07 -9.51
CA GLY A 68 -8.78 20.00 -9.51
C GLY A 68 -9.50 20.01 -10.84
N ARG A 69 -9.38 21.11 -11.61
CA ARG A 69 -10.08 21.28 -12.90
C ARG A 69 -9.27 20.83 -14.12
N ILE A 70 -7.98 20.51 -13.92
CA ILE A 70 -7.08 20.04 -14.98
C ILE A 70 -6.65 18.60 -14.66
N THR A 71 -6.42 17.80 -15.71
CA THR A 71 -5.84 16.45 -15.58
C THR A 71 -4.35 16.46 -15.94
N SER A 72 -3.64 15.39 -15.64
CA SER A 72 -2.23 15.25 -16.00
C SER A 72 -1.97 15.38 -17.50
N ALA A 73 -2.89 14.90 -18.33
CA ALA A 73 -2.80 14.99 -19.79
C ALA A 73 -2.83 16.44 -20.34
N ASN A 74 -3.48 17.34 -19.62
CA ASN A 74 -3.64 18.74 -20.02
C ASN A 74 -2.56 19.68 -19.47
N VAL A 75 -1.61 19.16 -18.68
CA VAL A 75 -0.50 19.95 -18.16
C VAL A 75 0.54 20.15 -19.25
N VAL A 76 0.56 21.33 -19.86
CA VAL A 76 1.55 21.69 -20.89
C VAL A 76 2.89 21.98 -20.23
N LEU A 77 3.93 21.28 -20.66
CA LEU A 77 5.31 21.42 -20.17
C LEU A 77 6.30 21.69 -21.28
N GLY A 78 7.39 22.39 -20.90
CA GLY A 78 8.57 22.46 -21.75
C GLY A 78 9.37 21.14 -21.76
N PRO A 79 10.51 21.07 -22.49
CA PRO A 79 11.26 19.84 -22.75
C PRO A 79 11.72 19.13 -21.46
N ASP A 80 11.74 17.80 -21.55
CA ASP A 80 11.95 16.86 -20.47
C ASP A 80 13.27 17.01 -19.70
N SER A 81 13.20 16.90 -18.40
CA SER A 81 14.34 16.59 -17.54
C SER A 81 14.14 15.24 -16.87
N PRO A 82 15.18 14.39 -16.72
CA PRO A 82 15.06 13.12 -16.02
C PRO A 82 14.55 13.33 -14.62
N GLN A 83 13.61 12.50 -14.19
CA GLN A 83 13.09 12.56 -12.83
C GLN A 83 14.00 11.75 -11.92
N THR A 84 14.97 12.41 -11.32
CA THR A 84 15.81 11.84 -10.27
C THR A 84 15.30 12.18 -8.87
N ASP A 85 14.24 13.00 -8.79
CA ASP A 85 13.86 13.71 -7.59
C ASP A 85 12.55 13.23 -6.94
N TRP A 86 12.42 11.92 -6.67
CA TRP A 86 11.34 11.48 -5.78
C TRP A 86 11.51 11.94 -4.34
N CYS A 87 12.72 12.37 -4.00
CA CYS A 87 13.12 12.88 -2.71
C CYS A 87 13.06 14.40 -2.65
N THR A 88 12.56 15.04 -3.70
CA THR A 88 12.51 16.49 -3.69
C THR A 88 11.47 17.00 -2.72
N VAL A 89 11.90 17.90 -1.86
CA VAL A 89 11.02 18.68 -1.00
C VAL A 89 10.38 19.87 -1.74
N THR A 90 10.65 20.00 -3.03
CA THR A 90 10.14 21.09 -3.87
C THR A 90 9.56 20.52 -5.17
N PRO A 91 8.32 19.99 -5.14
CA PRO A 91 7.66 19.54 -6.35
C PRO A 91 7.48 20.69 -7.34
N THR A 92 7.59 20.40 -8.61
CA THR A 92 7.42 21.35 -9.71
C THR A 92 6.27 20.91 -10.63
N LYS A 93 5.80 21.84 -11.47
CA LYS A 93 4.74 21.59 -12.46
C LYS A 93 4.99 20.36 -13.34
N ARG A 94 6.26 20.03 -13.62
CA ARG A 94 6.64 18.81 -14.37
C ARG A 94 6.23 17.51 -13.69
N HIS A 95 6.22 17.48 -12.38
CA HIS A 95 5.83 16.29 -11.65
C HIS A 95 4.34 15.93 -11.83
N LEU A 96 3.53 16.88 -12.28
CA LEU A 96 2.11 16.68 -12.53
C LEU A 96 1.82 15.78 -13.74
N THR A 97 2.73 15.69 -14.71
CA THR A 97 2.54 14.84 -15.91
C THR A 97 2.75 13.35 -15.66
N THR A 98 3.28 13.00 -14.49
CA THR A 98 3.49 11.61 -14.08
C THR A 98 2.82 11.36 -12.73
N PRO A 99 1.49 11.22 -12.72
CA PRO A 99 0.74 11.05 -11.47
C PRO A 99 1.04 9.75 -10.75
N VAL A 100 1.43 8.71 -11.49
CA VAL A 100 1.88 7.42 -10.96
C VAL A 100 3.29 7.17 -11.44
N PHE A 101 4.13 6.72 -10.56
CA PHE A 101 5.50 6.33 -10.86
C PHE A 101 5.93 5.22 -9.90
N GLY A 102 6.79 4.30 -10.34
CA GLY A 102 7.27 3.22 -9.49
C GLY A 102 8.69 2.82 -9.77
N LEU A 103 9.27 2.08 -8.84
CA LEU A 103 10.57 1.44 -8.99
C LEU A 103 10.44 -0.02 -8.68
N ASN A 104 10.99 -0.81 -9.55
CA ASN A 104 11.05 -2.26 -9.43
C ASN A 104 12.27 -2.68 -8.61
N ASN A 105 12.07 -3.50 -7.59
CA ASN A 105 13.09 -4.18 -6.80
C ASN A 105 14.18 -3.23 -6.25
N LYS A 106 13.77 -2.16 -5.55
CA LYS A 106 14.73 -1.19 -4.99
C LYS A 106 15.10 -1.48 -3.54
N THR A 107 16.38 -1.30 -3.25
CA THR A 107 16.97 -1.45 -1.92
C THR A 107 17.17 -0.12 -1.19
N SER A 108 16.98 0.99 -1.88
CA SER A 108 17.13 2.32 -1.31
C SER A 108 16.14 3.31 -1.92
N LEU A 109 15.65 4.21 -1.09
CA LEU A 109 14.81 5.33 -1.47
C LEU A 109 15.49 6.61 -0.98
N CYS A 110 15.96 7.46 -1.91
CA CYS A 110 16.73 8.65 -1.58
C CYS A 110 18.05 8.30 -0.88
N THR A 111 18.21 8.77 0.36
CA THR A 111 19.36 8.48 1.23
C THR A 111 19.10 7.27 2.15
N ASP A 112 17.88 6.75 2.18
CA ASP A 112 17.50 5.64 3.06
C ASP A 112 17.84 4.30 2.41
N THR A 113 18.54 3.46 3.15
CA THR A 113 18.93 2.10 2.74
C THR A 113 18.08 1.01 3.39
N GLY A 114 17.03 1.39 4.11
CA GLY A 114 16.21 0.48 4.91
C GLY A 114 14.94 -0.03 4.20
N LEU A 115 14.94 -0.17 2.87
CA LEU A 115 13.84 -0.81 2.15
C LEU A 115 13.97 -2.33 2.22
N LEU A 116 12.83 -3.01 2.14
CA LEU A 116 12.81 -4.46 1.94
C LEU A 116 13.44 -4.78 0.59
N VAL A 117 14.38 -5.73 0.60
CA VAL A 117 15.09 -6.17 -0.62
C VAL A 117 14.09 -6.79 -1.58
N ASP A 118 14.25 -6.51 -2.87
CA ASP A 118 13.41 -7.04 -3.96
C ASP A 118 11.91 -6.66 -3.84
N SER A 119 11.56 -5.63 -3.08
CA SER A 119 10.22 -5.05 -3.03
C SER A 119 10.15 -3.77 -3.86
N ASP A 120 8.97 -3.44 -4.34
CA ASP A 120 8.73 -2.29 -5.19
C ASP A 120 8.40 -1.03 -4.37
N VAL A 121 8.46 0.10 -5.07
CA VAL A 121 8.09 1.39 -4.53
C VAL A 121 7.06 2.03 -5.47
N LEU A 122 5.97 2.56 -4.92
CA LEU A 122 4.92 3.27 -5.66
C LEU A 122 4.87 4.72 -5.21
N MET A 123 4.94 5.65 -6.14
CA MET A 123 4.68 7.06 -5.91
C MET A 123 3.39 7.50 -6.58
N ILE A 124 2.60 8.27 -5.85
CA ILE A 124 1.33 8.83 -6.31
C ILE A 124 1.34 10.33 -6.07
N ARG A 125 0.91 11.09 -7.07
CA ARG A 125 0.73 12.53 -7.00
C ARG A 125 -0.70 12.91 -7.29
N ARG A 126 -1.25 13.74 -6.43
CA ARG A 126 -2.64 14.23 -6.56
C ARG A 126 -2.89 15.49 -5.74
N ALA A 127 -3.95 16.18 -6.04
CA ALA A 127 -4.52 17.19 -5.16
C ALA A 127 -5.44 16.55 -4.10
N SER A 128 -5.68 17.25 -3.01
CA SER A 128 -6.80 16.99 -2.12
C SER A 128 -8.11 17.17 -2.87
N THR A 129 -9.11 16.35 -2.58
CA THR A 129 -10.47 16.56 -3.11
C THR A 129 -11.19 17.71 -2.41
N ALA A 130 -10.76 18.08 -1.22
CA ALA A 130 -11.27 19.23 -0.47
C ALA A 130 -10.47 20.50 -0.81
N VAL A 131 -11.15 21.62 -0.92
CA VAL A 131 -10.53 22.94 -1.00
C VAL A 131 -9.83 23.25 0.31
N ALA A 132 -8.62 23.81 0.23
CA ALA A 132 -7.84 24.15 1.41
C ALA A 132 -8.51 25.29 2.19
N PRO A 133 -8.83 25.13 3.47
CA PRO A 133 -9.50 26.16 4.27
C PRO A 133 -8.52 27.30 4.63
N SER A 134 -7.22 27.02 4.63
CA SER A 134 -6.14 27.96 4.90
C SER A 134 -4.85 27.45 4.28
N LEU A 135 -3.88 28.33 4.06
CA LEU A 135 -2.58 27.99 3.51
C LEU A 135 -1.51 27.99 4.59
N VAL A 136 -0.67 26.96 4.59
CA VAL A 136 0.50 26.84 5.46
C VAL A 136 1.75 27.09 4.63
N ALA A 137 2.60 28.04 5.02
CA ALA A 137 3.70 28.57 4.22
C ALA A 137 4.69 27.53 3.69
N ALA A 138 4.93 26.44 4.44
CA ALA A 138 5.86 25.38 4.02
C ALA A 138 5.22 24.24 3.26
N GLN A 139 3.87 24.14 3.23
CA GLN A 139 3.12 23.12 2.51
C GLN A 139 2.94 23.52 1.05
N HIS A 140 2.85 22.51 0.16
CA HIS A 140 2.59 22.73 -1.25
C HIS A 140 1.10 22.63 -1.55
N TYR A 141 0.64 23.54 -2.42
CA TYR A 141 -0.74 23.62 -2.88
C TYR A 141 -0.77 23.69 -4.40
N ILE A 142 -1.90 23.28 -4.94
CA ILE A 142 -2.20 23.35 -6.35
C ILE A 142 -3.45 24.17 -6.57
N GLN A 143 -3.39 25.07 -7.52
CA GLN A 143 -4.52 25.82 -8.04
C GLN A 143 -4.64 25.52 -9.52
N SER A 144 -5.83 25.22 -9.99
CA SER A 144 -6.07 24.95 -11.40
C SER A 144 -7.37 25.58 -11.87
N ASN A 145 -7.36 26.05 -13.09
CA ASN A 145 -8.57 26.37 -13.87
C ASN A 145 -8.62 25.47 -15.13
N PHE A 146 -9.39 25.80 -16.13
CA PHE A 146 -9.50 25.00 -17.35
C PHE A 146 -8.28 25.09 -18.28
N ASP A 147 -7.47 26.14 -18.12
CA ASP A 147 -6.37 26.47 -19.05
C ASP A 147 -4.98 26.24 -18.43
N ASP A 148 -4.82 26.41 -17.13
CA ASP A 148 -3.50 26.37 -16.49
C ASP A 148 -3.54 25.82 -15.06
N VAL A 149 -2.35 25.54 -14.53
CA VAL A 149 -2.13 25.02 -13.20
C VAL A 149 -0.94 25.74 -12.53
N ILE A 150 -1.10 26.10 -11.26
CA ILE A 150 -0.04 26.61 -10.40
C ILE A 150 0.23 25.60 -9.32
N LEU A 151 1.50 25.22 -9.13
CA LEU A 151 1.99 24.41 -8.01
C LEU A 151 3.00 25.23 -7.25
N ALA A 152 2.67 25.63 -6.02
CA ALA A 152 3.49 26.52 -5.21
C ALA A 152 3.33 26.25 -3.72
N LYS A 153 4.22 26.84 -2.92
CA LYS A 153 4.08 26.87 -1.46
C LYS A 153 2.94 27.80 -1.03
N GLY A 154 2.41 27.56 0.17
CA GLY A 154 1.22 28.18 0.71
C GLY A 154 1.35 29.68 1.03
N ASP A 155 1.63 30.48 0.02
CA ASP A 155 1.48 31.93 0.04
C ASP A 155 0.39 32.30 -0.97
N LEU A 156 -0.65 32.99 -0.52
CA LEU A 156 -1.80 33.36 -1.36
C LEU A 156 -1.38 34.18 -2.58
N ALA A 157 -0.33 34.98 -2.47
CA ALA A 157 0.22 35.77 -3.58
C ALA A 157 0.69 34.91 -4.78
N ASN A 158 0.99 33.64 -4.54
CA ASN A 158 1.40 32.72 -5.59
C ASN A 158 0.23 32.19 -6.44
N PHE A 159 -1.02 32.33 -6.00
CA PHE A 159 -2.20 31.72 -6.60
C PHE A 159 -3.06 32.80 -7.25
N THR A 160 -2.94 32.92 -8.55
CA THR A 160 -3.53 34.04 -9.33
C THR A 160 -4.52 33.57 -10.39
N LEU A 161 -4.76 32.26 -10.50
CA LEU A 161 -5.72 31.75 -11.48
C LEU A 161 -7.14 32.06 -11.07
N THR A 162 -7.92 32.52 -12.05
CA THR A 162 -9.34 32.82 -11.88
C THR A 162 -10.22 31.77 -12.56
N GLU A 163 -11.45 31.68 -12.10
CA GLU A 163 -12.53 30.92 -12.76
C GLU A 163 -12.84 31.54 -14.14
N MET A 164 -13.72 30.92 -14.89
CA MET A 164 -14.13 31.41 -16.24
C MET A 164 -14.77 32.82 -16.23
N ASP A 165 -15.20 33.30 -15.07
CA ASP A 165 -15.75 34.65 -14.89
C ASP A 165 -14.65 35.75 -14.88
N GLY A 166 -13.37 35.34 -14.86
CA GLY A 166 -12.22 36.22 -14.84
C GLY A 166 -12.03 37.02 -13.54
N THR A 167 -12.86 36.82 -12.53
CA THR A 167 -12.85 37.59 -11.27
C THR A 167 -12.76 36.72 -10.02
N THR A 168 -13.44 35.58 -10.01
CA THR A 168 -13.42 34.65 -8.88
C THR A 168 -12.13 33.83 -8.88
N LEU A 169 -11.42 33.81 -7.75
CA LEU A 169 -10.23 33.02 -7.60
C LEU A 169 -10.56 31.51 -7.71
N ALA A 170 -9.84 30.78 -8.55
CA ALA A 170 -9.98 29.34 -8.67
C ALA A 170 -9.63 28.63 -7.36
N PRO A 171 -10.30 27.52 -7.02
CA PRO A 171 -10.07 26.82 -5.75
C PRO A 171 -8.63 26.31 -5.62
N ILE A 172 -8.11 26.41 -4.40
CA ILE A 172 -6.78 25.96 -4.05
C ILE A 172 -6.91 24.67 -3.26
N HIS A 173 -6.14 23.65 -3.66
CA HIS A 173 -6.14 22.33 -3.01
C HIS A 173 -4.75 22.02 -2.46
N GLU A 174 -4.68 21.25 -1.38
CA GLU A 174 -3.40 20.75 -0.90
C GLU A 174 -2.85 19.73 -1.90
N PHE A 175 -1.54 19.80 -2.18
CA PHE A 175 -0.86 18.88 -3.07
C PHE A 175 -0.19 17.77 -2.28
N TYR A 176 -0.44 16.52 -2.66
CA TYR A 176 0.15 15.32 -2.08
C TYR A 176 1.08 14.64 -3.06
N GLN A 177 2.27 14.32 -2.58
CA GLN A 177 3.21 13.41 -3.20
C GLN A 177 3.50 12.31 -2.18
N ASP A 178 2.87 11.17 -2.37
CA ASP A 178 2.94 10.03 -1.46
C ASP A 178 3.77 8.92 -2.07
N VAL A 179 4.68 8.35 -1.29
CA VAL A 179 5.50 7.22 -1.68
C VAL A 179 5.19 6.04 -0.76
N TYR A 180 4.77 4.94 -1.34
CA TYR A 180 4.43 3.70 -0.65
C TYR A 180 5.53 2.68 -0.85
N TYR A 181 5.99 2.05 0.22
CA TYR A 181 7.06 1.07 0.21
C TYR A 181 7.01 0.16 1.45
N VAL A 182 7.76 -0.93 1.42
CA VAL A 182 7.98 -1.80 2.58
C VAL A 182 9.39 -1.55 3.11
N ASP A 183 9.55 -1.40 4.42
CA ASP A 183 10.87 -1.30 5.05
C ASP A 183 11.46 -2.68 5.38
N SER A 184 12.74 -2.70 5.80
CA SER A 184 13.47 -3.92 6.17
C SER A 184 12.85 -4.68 7.35
N ASP A 185 11.96 -4.05 8.11
CA ASP A 185 11.24 -4.65 9.24
C ASP A 185 9.84 -5.15 8.84
N ASN A 186 9.55 -5.24 7.54
CA ASN A 186 8.27 -5.67 6.98
C ASN A 186 7.11 -4.73 7.32
N ASN A 187 7.36 -3.44 7.56
CA ASN A 187 6.32 -2.44 7.72
C ASN A 187 6.00 -1.78 6.39
N PHE A 188 4.74 -1.80 5.99
CA PHE A 188 4.26 -1.00 4.88
C PHE A 188 4.13 0.46 5.32
N LYS A 189 4.84 1.36 4.66
CA LYS A 189 4.95 2.78 5.01
C LYS A 189 4.46 3.68 3.91
N ARG A 190 3.99 4.85 4.33
CA ARG A 190 3.75 5.99 3.45
C ARG A 190 4.73 7.10 3.81
N ARG A 191 5.49 7.54 2.81
CA ARG A 191 6.33 8.75 2.90
C ARG A 191 5.60 9.90 2.24
N ARG A 192 5.48 11.01 2.95
CA ARG A 192 4.79 12.20 2.48
C ARG A 192 5.58 13.46 2.79
N LEU A 193 5.47 14.45 1.91
CA LEU A 193 5.94 15.80 2.18
C LEU A 193 4.89 16.57 2.98
N VAL A 194 5.21 16.89 4.23
CA VAL A 194 4.32 17.62 5.15
C VAL A 194 5.05 18.86 5.66
N ASN A 195 4.51 20.04 5.43
CA ASN A 195 5.08 21.31 5.87
C ASN A 195 6.57 21.49 5.50
N GLY A 196 6.93 21.03 4.28
CA GLY A 196 8.29 21.12 3.78
C GLY A 196 9.27 20.10 4.33
N ALA A 197 8.82 19.17 5.16
CA ALA A 197 9.62 18.05 5.69
C ALA A 197 9.09 16.72 5.15
N ILE A 198 10.00 15.77 4.96
CA ILE A 198 9.65 14.39 4.63
C ILE A 198 9.27 13.67 5.93
N VAL A 199 8.09 13.04 5.94
CA VAL A 199 7.57 12.27 7.07
C VAL A 199 7.25 10.84 6.61
N ASP A 200 7.77 9.86 7.34
CA ASP A 200 7.46 8.44 7.15
C ASP A 200 6.39 8.02 8.15
N GLU A 201 5.28 7.53 7.65
CA GLU A 201 4.14 7.05 8.44
C GLU A 201 4.01 5.54 8.27
N PRO A 202 4.20 4.75 9.34
CA PRO A 202 3.91 3.32 9.30
C PRO A 202 2.39 3.12 9.21
N LEU A 203 1.96 2.32 8.24
CA LEU A 203 0.55 2.02 8.01
C LEU A 203 0.17 0.66 8.57
N ILE A 204 0.94 -0.37 8.22
CA ILE A 204 0.71 -1.77 8.63
C ILE A 204 2.04 -2.50 8.72
N GLU A 205 2.15 -3.37 9.70
CA GLU A 205 3.25 -4.34 9.87
C GLU A 205 2.91 -5.71 9.25
N GLY A 206 3.94 -6.48 8.90
CA GLY A 206 3.81 -7.84 8.39
C GLY A 206 3.50 -7.90 6.89
N VAL A 207 4.02 -6.98 6.10
CA VAL A 207 4.01 -7.05 4.65
C VAL A 207 5.34 -7.63 4.18
N ASP A 208 5.32 -8.88 3.77
CA ASP A 208 6.51 -9.63 3.37
C ASP A 208 6.98 -9.28 1.96
N ASP A 209 6.08 -8.77 1.10
CA ASP A 209 6.44 -8.26 -0.23
C ASP A 209 5.35 -7.34 -0.80
N PHE A 210 5.78 -6.41 -1.65
CA PHE A 210 4.96 -5.47 -2.39
C PHE A 210 5.46 -5.37 -3.82
N GLN A 211 4.65 -5.80 -4.79
CA GLN A 211 5.01 -5.86 -6.20
C GLN A 211 3.98 -5.17 -7.08
N LEU A 212 4.46 -4.56 -8.17
CA LEU A 212 3.69 -3.74 -9.07
C LEU A 212 3.87 -4.17 -10.52
N GLN A 213 2.79 -4.14 -11.28
CA GLN A 213 2.81 -4.20 -12.75
C GLN A 213 1.98 -3.06 -13.30
N TYR A 214 2.43 -2.48 -14.40
CA TYR A 214 1.81 -1.34 -15.05
C TYR A 214 1.26 -1.75 -16.40
N GLY A 215 -0.01 -1.50 -16.62
CA GLY A 215 -0.64 -1.65 -17.93
C GLY A 215 -0.48 -0.36 -18.72
N ILE A 216 0.16 -0.46 -19.88
CA ILE A 216 0.53 0.67 -20.74
C ILE A 216 -0.33 0.64 -21.98
N ASP A 217 -0.87 1.80 -22.32
CA ASP A 217 -1.54 2.12 -23.56
C ASP A 217 -0.47 2.50 -24.60
N THR A 218 -0.41 1.77 -25.70
CA THR A 218 0.60 1.96 -26.76
C THR A 218 0.05 2.59 -28.03
N ASP A 219 -1.27 2.59 -28.20
CA ASP A 219 -1.95 3.11 -29.40
C ASP A 219 -2.89 4.31 -29.13
N ALA A 220 -2.93 4.77 -27.89
CA ALA A 220 -3.70 5.93 -27.42
C ALA A 220 -5.24 5.73 -27.47
N ASP A 221 -5.72 4.51 -27.31
CA ASP A 221 -7.16 4.20 -27.20
C ASP A 221 -7.69 4.24 -25.75
N ASN A 222 -6.81 4.54 -24.77
CA ASN A 222 -7.01 4.55 -23.34
C ASN A 222 -7.24 3.16 -22.71
N ILE A 223 -6.85 2.09 -23.39
CA ILE A 223 -6.87 0.72 -22.91
C ILE A 223 -5.41 0.25 -22.73
N ALA A 224 -5.16 -0.57 -21.73
CA ALA A 224 -3.83 -1.12 -21.53
C ALA A 224 -3.59 -2.29 -22.49
N ASP A 225 -2.59 -2.19 -23.39
CA ASP A 225 -2.20 -3.22 -24.36
C ASP A 225 -1.14 -4.16 -23.84
N THR A 226 -0.21 -3.62 -23.04
CA THR A 226 0.93 -4.35 -22.53
C THR A 226 1.12 -4.15 -21.04
N PHE A 227 1.69 -5.17 -20.38
CA PHE A 227 1.96 -5.13 -18.96
C PHE A 227 3.46 -5.29 -18.69
N THR A 228 4.02 -4.45 -17.83
CA THR A 228 5.43 -4.46 -17.46
C THR A 228 5.62 -4.09 -16.00
N THR A 229 6.71 -4.56 -15.38
CA THR A 229 7.14 -4.12 -14.06
C THR A 229 7.98 -2.84 -14.11
N THR A 230 8.52 -2.51 -15.28
CA THR A 230 9.36 -1.33 -15.52
C THR A 230 8.95 -0.62 -16.79
N PRO A 231 8.00 0.33 -16.75
CA PRO A 231 7.75 1.21 -17.90
C PRO A 231 9.05 1.87 -18.37
N ALA A 232 9.21 2.00 -19.69
CA ALA A 232 10.45 2.52 -20.28
C ALA A 232 10.83 3.89 -19.70
N HIS A 233 12.01 3.96 -19.08
CA HIS A 233 12.44 5.12 -18.29
C HIS A 233 12.99 6.29 -19.08
N THR A 234 13.24 6.11 -20.37
CA THR A 234 14.12 7.01 -21.11
C THR A 234 13.58 8.42 -21.27
N ASN A 235 12.28 8.66 -21.17
CA ASN A 235 11.69 10.00 -21.33
C ASN A 235 10.29 10.11 -20.75
N TYR A 236 10.02 9.90 -19.47
CA TYR A 236 8.67 10.10 -18.86
C TYR A 236 7.44 9.66 -19.68
N SER A 237 7.56 9.59 -21.01
CA SER A 237 6.49 9.24 -21.93
C SER A 237 5.88 7.86 -21.66
N GLY A 238 6.69 6.92 -21.19
CA GLY A 238 6.20 5.60 -20.79
C GLY A 238 5.26 5.65 -19.60
N TRP A 239 5.52 6.54 -18.63
CA TRP A 239 4.71 6.70 -17.44
C TRP A 239 3.41 7.47 -17.64
N GLN A 240 3.37 8.35 -18.64
CA GLN A 240 2.14 9.06 -19.03
C GLN A 240 1.10 8.13 -19.66
N ASN A 241 1.55 6.99 -20.20
CA ASN A 241 0.69 6.02 -20.85
C ASN A 241 0.26 4.87 -19.90
N VAL A 242 0.57 4.96 -18.61
CA VAL A 242 0.16 3.95 -17.63
C VAL A 242 -1.33 4.12 -17.32
N LYS A 243 -2.17 3.22 -17.79
CA LYS A 243 -3.64 3.25 -17.58
C LYS A 243 -4.08 2.40 -16.40
N THR A 244 -3.34 1.36 -16.07
CA THR A 244 -3.67 0.49 -14.94
C THR A 244 -2.44 0.16 -14.10
N VAL A 245 -2.66 -0.06 -12.82
CA VAL A 245 -1.65 -0.57 -11.88
C VAL A 245 -2.19 -1.85 -11.26
N THR A 246 -1.48 -2.94 -11.46
CA THR A 246 -1.71 -4.20 -10.72
C THR A 246 -0.84 -4.18 -9.48
N VAL A 247 -1.47 -4.33 -8.34
CA VAL A 247 -0.81 -4.37 -7.03
C VAL A 247 -0.88 -5.77 -6.49
N SER A 248 0.25 -6.31 -6.06
CA SER A 248 0.36 -7.58 -5.35
C SER A 248 1.02 -7.37 -3.99
N LEU A 249 0.34 -7.76 -2.93
CA LEU A 249 0.77 -7.66 -1.54
C LEU A 249 0.82 -9.05 -0.92
N LEU A 250 1.98 -9.48 -0.47
CA LEU A 250 2.13 -10.69 0.33
C LEU A 250 2.15 -10.28 1.80
N ILE A 251 1.09 -10.64 2.52
CA ILE A 251 0.90 -10.23 3.92
C ILE A 251 1.01 -11.44 4.83
N SER A 252 1.79 -11.31 5.89
CA SER A 252 1.96 -12.31 6.94
C SER A 252 1.29 -11.89 8.25
N GLY A 253 0.76 -12.88 8.94
CA GLY A 253 0.22 -12.74 10.29
C GLY A 253 1.18 -13.25 11.36
N GLU A 254 0.66 -13.33 12.58
CA GLU A 254 1.39 -13.93 13.69
C GLU A 254 1.69 -15.42 13.45
N ALA A 255 2.62 -15.95 14.26
CA ALA A 255 3.02 -17.34 14.17
C ALA A 255 1.87 -18.29 14.52
N VAL A 256 1.63 -19.27 13.66
CA VAL A 256 0.66 -20.34 13.82
C VAL A 256 1.29 -21.62 14.38
N SER A 257 0.44 -22.59 14.74
CA SER A 257 0.87 -23.80 15.42
C SER A 257 1.79 -24.71 14.58
N GLN A 258 1.60 -24.70 13.25
CA GLN A 258 2.35 -25.53 12.33
C GLN A 258 2.92 -24.71 11.17
N PRO A 259 4.06 -25.11 10.58
CA PRO A 259 4.58 -24.49 9.39
C PRO A 259 3.54 -24.48 8.26
N ASP A 260 3.42 -23.35 7.56
CA ASP A 260 2.54 -23.20 6.39
C ASP A 260 3.43 -23.04 5.14
N ALA A 261 4.04 -24.14 4.74
CA ALA A 261 4.90 -24.15 3.54
C ALA A 261 4.03 -23.94 2.29
N LYS A 262 4.14 -22.75 1.70
CA LYS A 262 3.45 -22.38 0.46
C LYS A 262 4.39 -21.67 -0.49
N THR A 263 4.17 -21.90 -1.76
CA THR A 263 4.85 -21.22 -2.86
C THR A 263 3.88 -20.23 -3.50
N TYR A 264 4.36 -19.01 -3.73
CA TYR A 264 3.60 -17.93 -4.32
C TYR A 264 4.21 -17.52 -5.66
N GLN A 265 3.34 -17.13 -6.61
CA GLN A 265 3.72 -16.57 -7.90
C GLN A 265 2.90 -15.30 -8.13
N TYR A 266 3.57 -14.18 -8.38
CA TYR A 266 2.92 -12.89 -8.63
C TYR A 266 3.92 -11.89 -9.23
N ALA A 267 3.47 -11.02 -10.10
CA ALA A 267 4.28 -10.03 -10.80
C ALA A 267 5.52 -10.68 -11.47
N ASP A 268 6.74 -10.29 -11.07
CA ASP A 268 8.00 -10.88 -11.54
C ASP A 268 8.57 -11.96 -10.58
N LYS A 269 7.86 -12.24 -9.47
CA LYS A 269 8.25 -13.27 -8.50
C LYS A 269 7.78 -14.66 -8.94
N THR A 270 8.73 -15.57 -9.08
CA THR A 270 8.47 -16.96 -9.40
C THR A 270 9.00 -17.85 -8.28
N ASN A 271 8.14 -18.73 -7.73
CA ASN A 271 8.49 -19.71 -6.71
C ASN A 271 8.99 -19.13 -5.37
N GLU A 272 8.42 -18.03 -4.90
CA GLU A 272 8.65 -17.54 -3.55
C GLU A 272 8.11 -18.54 -2.53
N THR A 273 9.02 -19.23 -1.83
CA THR A 273 8.65 -20.31 -0.89
C THR A 273 9.05 -19.92 0.52
N PHE A 274 8.08 -19.94 1.41
CA PHE A 274 8.26 -19.71 2.84
C PHE A 274 8.02 -21.01 3.59
N ASN A 275 8.94 -21.37 4.47
CA ASN A 275 8.85 -22.56 5.32
C ASN A 275 9.00 -22.16 6.79
N ASP A 276 8.11 -21.31 7.24
CA ASP A 276 8.04 -20.86 8.62
C ASP A 276 6.62 -21.07 9.20
N LYS A 277 6.42 -20.60 10.42
CA LYS A 277 5.14 -20.72 11.11
C LYS A 277 4.22 -19.52 10.90
N ARG A 278 4.46 -18.66 9.91
CA ARG A 278 3.60 -17.51 9.66
C ARG A 278 2.53 -17.84 8.64
N LYS A 279 1.31 -17.44 8.91
CA LYS A 279 0.22 -17.51 7.95
C LYS A 279 0.38 -16.38 6.95
N ARG A 280 0.39 -16.72 5.65
CA ARG A 280 0.52 -15.72 4.57
C ARG A 280 -0.66 -15.76 3.64
N ARG A 281 -0.95 -14.62 3.05
CA ARG A 281 -1.93 -14.50 1.98
C ARG A 281 -1.49 -13.46 0.95
N LEU A 282 -1.60 -13.84 -0.31
CA LEU A 282 -1.41 -12.94 -1.43
C LEU A 282 -2.73 -12.21 -1.72
N PHE A 283 -2.66 -10.88 -1.79
CA PHE A 283 -3.72 -10.01 -2.27
C PHE A 283 -3.26 -9.37 -3.56
N SER A 284 -3.99 -9.62 -4.65
CA SER A 284 -3.68 -9.03 -5.94
C SER A 284 -4.94 -8.39 -6.52
N PHE A 285 -4.80 -7.15 -7.02
CA PHE A 285 -5.90 -6.41 -7.62
C PHE A 285 -5.37 -5.41 -8.65
N VAL A 286 -6.22 -5.08 -9.62
CA VAL A 286 -5.94 -4.12 -10.68
C VAL A 286 -6.73 -2.85 -10.42
N VAL A 287 -6.11 -1.70 -10.62
CA VAL A 287 -6.74 -0.39 -10.46
C VAL A 287 -6.47 0.45 -11.70
N ALA A 288 -7.51 1.04 -12.28
CA ALA A 288 -7.35 2.04 -13.32
C ALA A 288 -6.88 3.37 -12.72
N VAL A 289 -5.94 4.03 -13.37
CA VAL A 289 -5.50 5.38 -13.02
C VAL A 289 -6.56 6.35 -13.53
N GLY A 290 -7.19 7.09 -12.61
CA GLY A 290 -8.47 7.75 -12.89
C GLY A 290 -8.42 9.07 -13.65
N ASN A 291 -7.28 9.76 -13.71
CA ASN A 291 -7.19 11.14 -14.21
C ASN A 291 -5.97 11.35 -15.13
N GLN A 292 -5.81 10.46 -16.08
CA GLN A 292 -4.80 10.56 -17.13
C GLN A 292 -5.41 10.93 -18.46
#